data_aa170cb83cf207801ea10e97043ff997
#
_entry.id   aa170cb83cf207801ea10e97043ff997
#
_cell.length_a   1.000
_cell.length_b   1.000
_cell.length_c   1.000
_cell.angle_alpha   90.00
_cell.angle_beta   90.00
_cell.angle_gamma   90.00
#
_symmetry.space_group_name_H-M   'P 1'
#
loop_
_entity.id
_entity.type
_entity.pdbx_description
1 polymer ?
#
loop_
_entity_poly.entity_id
_entity_poly.type
_entity_poly.pdbx_seq_one_letter_code
_entity_poly.pdbx_strand_id
1 'polypeptide(L)'
;MRIVAGKYRGKKLKEFDLSSTRPTIDRVKESIFNLIQFEVVDAVVLDLFSGTGALGIEAISRGAKKTYLVDANKNAINIIKENLKGIEGDYVVENKDYLEFLNSTNVKFDIVLLDPPYKTDFGIVAINTLIKNGLLSENAIVIFETSEDNNFDLSFADFEIKKKKYGTVAVYKMEKIN
;
A
#
# COMPACT_ATOMS: atom_id res chain seq x y z
N MET A 1 3.16 -15.53 4.83
CA MET A 1 3.22 -14.12 5.29
C MET A 1 2.45 -13.95 6.59
N ARG A 2 2.85 -13.05 7.44
CA ARG A 2 2.20 -12.79 8.75
C ARG A 2 2.01 -11.31 8.97
N ILE A 3 1.06 -10.96 9.85
CA ILE A 3 0.97 -9.62 10.41
C ILE A 3 2.14 -9.44 11.39
N VAL A 4 2.94 -8.40 11.19
CA VAL A 4 4.22 -8.21 11.91
C VAL A 4 4.01 -7.50 13.24
N ALA A 5 3.09 -6.55 13.30
CA ALA A 5 2.85 -5.76 14.51
C ALA A 5 1.38 -5.38 14.69
N GLY A 6 1.06 -4.76 15.82
CA GLY A 6 -0.26 -4.26 16.16
C GLY A 6 -1.17 -5.32 16.80
N LYS A 7 -2.47 -5.01 16.79
CA LYS A 7 -3.51 -5.81 17.48
C LYS A 7 -3.54 -7.27 17.02
N TYR A 8 -3.24 -7.54 15.77
CA TYR A 8 -3.34 -8.87 15.16
C TYR A 8 -1.98 -9.50 14.86
N ARG A 9 -0.91 -9.04 15.52
CA ARG A 9 0.44 -9.58 15.35
C ARG A 9 0.47 -11.12 15.40
N GLY A 10 1.17 -11.71 14.45
CA GLY A 10 1.36 -13.16 14.37
C GLY A 10 0.29 -13.90 13.56
N LYS A 11 -0.83 -13.25 13.22
CA LYS A 11 -1.85 -13.87 12.37
C LYS A 11 -1.25 -14.18 11.00
N LYS A 12 -1.41 -15.43 10.56
CA LYS A 12 -1.00 -15.86 9.21
C LYS A 12 -1.97 -15.33 8.16
N LEU A 13 -1.43 -14.89 7.04
CA LEU A 13 -2.18 -14.45 5.87
C LEU A 13 -2.03 -15.45 4.75
N LYS A 14 -3.14 -15.72 4.04
CA LYS A 14 -3.17 -16.55 2.86
C LYS A 14 -2.49 -15.83 1.70
N GLU A 15 -1.73 -16.57 0.91
CA GLU A 15 -1.01 -16.09 -0.27
C GLU A 15 -1.58 -16.77 -1.53
N PHE A 16 -1.26 -16.23 -2.72
CA PHE A 16 -1.70 -16.79 -4.00
C PHE A 16 -1.06 -18.15 -4.29
N ASP A 17 0.23 -18.28 -3.96
CA ASP A 17 1.01 -19.48 -4.19
C ASP A 17 1.96 -19.72 -3.01
N LEU A 18 1.87 -20.93 -2.45
CA LEU A 18 2.72 -21.36 -1.33
C LEU A 18 4.20 -21.47 -1.71
N SER A 19 4.53 -21.50 -3.00
CA SER A 19 5.92 -21.57 -3.48
C SER A 19 6.65 -20.22 -3.44
N SER A 20 5.94 -19.12 -3.26
CA SER A 20 6.47 -17.76 -3.32
C SER A 20 6.73 -17.12 -1.95
N THR A 21 6.60 -17.86 -0.86
CA THR A 21 6.92 -17.37 0.50
C THR A 21 8.41 -17.04 0.60
N ARG A 22 8.75 -15.81 0.27
CA ARG A 22 10.12 -15.29 0.44
C ARG A 22 10.22 -14.54 1.75
N PRO A 23 11.16 -14.89 2.63
CA PRO A 23 11.48 -14.09 3.82
C PRO A 23 11.72 -12.61 3.50
N THR A 24 12.14 -12.30 2.27
CA THR A 24 12.34 -10.94 1.76
C THR A 24 11.06 -10.12 1.77
N ILE A 25 9.88 -10.72 1.48
CA ILE A 25 8.60 -10.01 1.43
C ILE A 25 8.19 -9.50 2.81
N ASP A 26 8.32 -10.32 3.83
CA ASP A 26 8.02 -9.92 5.22
C ASP A 26 8.98 -8.82 5.71
N ARG A 27 10.26 -8.89 5.33
CA ARG A 27 11.27 -7.88 5.66
C ARG A 27 10.98 -6.53 4.99
N VAL A 28 10.57 -6.55 3.72
CA VAL A 28 10.20 -5.31 3.01
C VAL A 28 8.97 -4.68 3.64
N LYS A 29 7.94 -5.48 3.95
CA LYS A 29 6.73 -5.01 4.64
C LYS A 29 7.07 -4.39 6.00
N GLU A 30 7.86 -5.08 6.82
CA GLU A 30 8.32 -4.55 8.11
C GLU A 30 9.07 -3.24 7.94
N SER A 31 9.96 -3.17 6.96
CA SER A 31 10.74 -1.96 6.67
C SER A 31 9.86 -0.80 6.22
N ILE A 32 8.85 -1.05 5.39
CA ILE A 32 7.86 -0.04 4.98
C ILE A 32 7.16 0.54 6.22
N PHE A 33 6.64 -0.31 7.08
CA PHE A 33 5.90 0.15 8.26
C PHE A 33 6.80 0.77 9.34
N ASN A 34 8.09 0.45 9.37
CA ASN A 34 9.06 1.17 10.20
C ASN A 34 9.26 2.62 9.73
N LEU A 35 9.13 2.87 8.41
CA LEU A 35 9.21 4.22 7.85
C LEU A 35 8.02 5.11 8.17
N ILE A 36 6.88 4.51 8.50
CA ILE A 36 5.60 5.20 8.74
C ILE A 36 4.95 4.80 10.06
N GLN A 37 5.73 4.30 11.01
CA GLN A 37 5.22 3.68 12.24
C GLN A 37 4.35 4.60 13.09
N PHE A 38 4.62 5.90 13.08
CA PHE A 38 3.85 6.88 13.84
C PHE A 38 2.70 7.46 13.02
N GLU A 39 2.89 7.56 11.71
CA GLU A 39 1.91 8.16 10.80
C GLU A 39 0.73 7.25 10.49
N VAL A 40 0.90 5.92 10.63
CA VAL A 40 -0.18 4.95 10.33
C VAL A 40 -1.31 4.99 11.34
N VAL A 41 -1.03 5.37 12.59
CA VAL A 41 -2.05 5.46 13.64
C VAL A 41 -3.05 6.57 13.30
N ASP A 42 -4.34 6.25 13.34
CA ASP A 42 -5.45 7.14 12.99
C ASP A 42 -5.45 7.66 11.54
N ALA A 43 -4.63 7.08 10.67
CA ALA A 43 -4.56 7.46 9.26
C ALA A 43 -5.68 6.85 8.42
N VAL A 44 -6.10 7.58 7.38
CA VAL A 44 -6.88 7.03 6.26
C VAL A 44 -5.90 6.49 5.23
N VAL A 45 -5.92 5.17 5.03
CA VAL A 45 -4.93 4.43 4.24
C VAL A 45 -5.55 3.86 2.98
N LEU A 46 -4.85 3.98 1.87
CA LEU A 46 -5.18 3.31 0.60
C LEU A 46 -4.10 2.28 0.27
N ASP A 47 -4.52 1.04 0.08
CA ASP A 47 -3.74 -0.05 -0.51
C ASP A 47 -4.27 -0.31 -1.92
N LEU A 48 -3.65 0.30 -2.93
CA LEU A 48 -4.26 0.43 -4.26
C LEU A 48 -4.09 -0.80 -5.14
N PHE A 49 -2.99 -1.51 -5.01
CA PHE A 49 -2.72 -2.79 -5.68
C PHE A 49 -2.63 -3.87 -4.61
N SER A 50 -3.76 -4.15 -3.97
CA SER A 50 -3.77 -4.77 -2.65
C SER A 50 -3.34 -6.25 -2.65
N GLY A 51 -3.54 -6.96 -3.76
CA GLY A 51 -3.15 -8.36 -3.89
C GLY A 51 -3.81 -9.24 -2.83
N THR A 52 -3.01 -9.75 -1.91
CA THR A 52 -3.49 -10.54 -0.78
C THR A 52 -4.03 -9.69 0.38
N GLY A 53 -3.88 -8.38 0.29
CA GLY A 53 -4.24 -7.44 1.35
C GLY A 53 -3.16 -7.25 2.42
N ALA A 54 -1.98 -7.80 2.25
CA ALA A 54 -0.96 -7.83 3.29
C ALA A 54 -0.57 -6.44 3.83
N LEU A 55 -0.41 -5.45 2.96
CA LEU A 55 -0.07 -4.08 3.37
C LEU A 55 -1.24 -3.38 4.05
N GLY A 56 -2.43 -3.41 3.45
CA GLY A 56 -3.63 -2.80 4.03
C GLY A 56 -4.03 -3.42 5.36
N ILE A 57 -3.95 -4.74 5.48
CA ILE A 57 -4.26 -5.47 6.72
C ILE A 57 -3.23 -5.15 7.82
N GLU A 58 -1.96 -5.02 7.46
CA GLU A 58 -0.93 -4.56 8.39
C GLU A 58 -1.25 -3.15 8.94
N ALA A 59 -1.70 -2.24 8.07
CA ALA A 59 -2.12 -0.90 8.47
C ALA A 59 -3.31 -0.96 9.45
N ILE A 60 -4.31 -1.80 9.20
CA ILE A 60 -5.44 -2.02 10.11
C ILE A 60 -4.93 -2.49 11.48
N SER A 61 -4.05 -3.50 11.49
CA SER A 61 -3.48 -4.06 12.72
C SER A 61 -2.72 -3.02 13.54
N ARG A 62 -2.09 -2.06 12.88
CA ARG A 62 -1.29 -0.99 13.53
C ARG A 62 -2.10 0.24 13.92
N GLY A 63 -3.42 0.24 13.71
CA GLY A 63 -4.30 1.28 14.21
C GLY A 63 -4.71 2.33 13.18
N ALA A 64 -4.67 2.04 11.89
CA ALA A 64 -5.24 2.91 10.88
C ALA A 64 -6.71 3.21 11.19
N LYS A 65 -7.14 4.44 10.96
CA LYS A 65 -8.52 4.88 11.17
C LYS A 65 -9.47 4.23 10.19
N LYS A 66 -9.10 4.19 8.92
CA LYS A 66 -9.85 3.56 7.84
C LYS A 66 -8.92 3.11 6.74
N THR A 67 -9.15 1.93 6.22
CA THR A 67 -8.30 1.35 5.17
C THR A 67 -9.13 0.94 3.96
N TYR A 68 -8.69 1.37 2.79
CA TYR A 68 -9.26 0.98 1.50
C TYR A 68 -8.32 -0.02 0.83
N LEU A 69 -8.83 -1.20 0.51
CA LEU A 69 -8.10 -2.26 -0.17
C LEU A 69 -8.70 -2.44 -1.56
N VAL A 70 -7.94 -2.11 -2.58
CA VAL A 70 -8.40 -2.08 -3.98
C VAL A 70 -7.57 -3.02 -4.82
N ASP A 71 -8.23 -3.88 -5.59
CA ASP A 71 -7.58 -4.73 -6.58
C ASP A 71 -8.53 -5.02 -7.73
N ALA A 72 -8.01 -5.07 -8.95
CA ALA A 72 -8.79 -5.40 -10.14
C ALA A 72 -9.07 -6.90 -10.25
N ASN A 73 -8.25 -7.73 -9.64
CA ASN A 73 -8.33 -9.20 -9.73
C ASN A 73 -9.33 -9.74 -8.70
N LYS A 74 -10.39 -10.39 -9.20
CA LYS A 74 -11.42 -10.99 -8.35
C LYS A 74 -10.87 -12.06 -7.40
N ASN A 75 -9.85 -12.83 -7.81
CA ASN A 75 -9.22 -13.82 -6.95
C ASN A 75 -8.46 -13.14 -5.79
N ALA A 76 -7.80 -12.01 -6.06
CA ALA A 76 -7.20 -11.20 -5.02
C ALA A 76 -8.23 -10.73 -3.99
N ILE A 77 -9.37 -10.23 -4.44
CA ILE A 77 -10.46 -9.80 -3.56
C ILE A 77 -10.96 -10.94 -2.67
N ASN A 78 -11.08 -12.14 -3.20
CA ASN A 78 -11.49 -13.30 -2.41
C ASN A 78 -10.45 -13.64 -1.32
N ILE A 79 -9.16 -13.55 -1.64
CA ILE A 79 -8.08 -13.76 -0.67
C ILE A 79 -8.08 -12.67 0.40
N ILE A 80 -8.25 -11.40 0.01
CA ILE A 80 -8.37 -10.27 0.95
C ILE A 80 -9.50 -10.52 1.95
N LYS A 81 -10.68 -10.91 1.48
CA LYS A 81 -11.83 -11.21 2.32
C LYS A 81 -11.56 -12.37 3.28
N GLU A 82 -10.87 -13.41 2.82
CA GLU A 82 -10.42 -14.50 3.68
C GLU A 82 -9.46 -14.01 4.78
N ASN A 83 -8.47 -13.20 4.39
CA ASN A 83 -7.48 -12.66 5.30
C ASN A 83 -8.08 -11.69 6.33
N LEU A 84 -9.17 -11.03 5.99
CA LEU A 84 -9.89 -10.12 6.89
C LEU A 84 -10.79 -10.82 7.91
N LYS A 85 -11.02 -12.14 7.78
CA LYS A 85 -11.82 -12.88 8.77
C LYS A 85 -11.19 -12.76 10.16
N GLY A 86 -12.00 -12.36 11.13
CA GLY A 86 -11.54 -12.16 12.51
C GLY A 86 -10.74 -10.87 12.73
N ILE A 87 -10.66 -10.00 11.74
CA ILE A 87 -10.07 -8.67 11.86
C ILE A 87 -11.19 -7.64 11.94
N GLU A 88 -11.23 -6.93 13.05
CA GLU A 88 -12.14 -5.81 13.28
C GLU A 88 -11.46 -4.50 12.88
N GLY A 89 -12.23 -3.57 12.34
CA GLY A 89 -11.76 -2.27 11.94
C GLY A 89 -12.68 -1.63 10.91
N ASP A 90 -12.42 -0.39 10.56
CA ASP A 90 -13.11 0.30 9.49
C ASP A 90 -12.32 0.11 8.19
N TYR A 91 -12.83 -0.71 7.30
CA TYR A 91 -12.20 -0.96 6.00
C TYR A 91 -13.23 -1.15 4.90
N VAL A 92 -12.79 -0.87 3.69
CA VAL A 92 -13.56 -1.06 2.45
C VAL A 92 -12.73 -1.88 1.48
N VAL A 93 -13.32 -2.92 0.90
CA VAL A 93 -12.70 -3.76 -0.12
C VAL A 93 -13.40 -3.51 -1.45
N GLU A 94 -12.65 -3.08 -2.45
CA GLU A 94 -13.17 -2.69 -3.76
C GLU A 94 -12.53 -3.53 -4.87
N ASN A 95 -13.38 -4.21 -5.66
CA ASN A 95 -12.93 -4.89 -6.88
C ASN A 95 -13.03 -3.93 -8.05
N LYS A 96 -12.01 -3.13 -8.25
CA LYS A 96 -11.92 -2.11 -9.29
C LYS A 96 -10.52 -2.00 -9.86
N ASP A 97 -10.44 -1.61 -11.12
CA ASP A 97 -9.18 -1.11 -11.69
C ASP A 97 -8.72 0.15 -10.93
N TYR A 98 -7.42 0.32 -10.79
CA TYR A 98 -6.84 1.41 -9.99
C TYR A 98 -7.24 2.80 -10.52
N LEU A 99 -7.31 2.99 -11.83
CA LEU A 99 -7.75 4.27 -12.42
C LEU A 99 -9.24 4.50 -12.24
N GLU A 100 -10.05 3.47 -12.39
CA GLU A 100 -11.48 3.54 -12.11
C GLU A 100 -11.73 3.97 -10.66
N PHE A 101 -11.04 3.37 -9.72
CA PHE A 101 -11.14 3.75 -8.32
C PHE A 101 -10.71 5.21 -8.09
N LEU A 102 -9.51 5.59 -8.55
CA LEU A 102 -8.96 6.93 -8.34
C LEU A 102 -9.79 8.04 -9.01
N ASN A 103 -10.47 7.73 -10.10
CA ASN A 103 -11.34 8.70 -10.80
C ASN A 103 -12.76 8.75 -10.24
N SER A 104 -13.15 7.81 -9.38
CA SER A 104 -14.50 7.75 -8.80
C SER A 104 -14.57 8.11 -7.31
N THR A 105 -13.44 8.12 -6.61
CA THR A 105 -13.39 8.45 -5.18
C THR A 105 -13.19 9.94 -4.92
N ASN A 106 -13.74 10.43 -3.81
CA ASN A 106 -13.49 11.78 -3.28
C ASN A 106 -12.75 11.73 -1.93
N VAL A 107 -12.31 10.54 -1.52
CA VAL A 107 -11.61 10.36 -0.24
C VAL A 107 -10.22 10.96 -0.34
N LYS A 108 -9.81 11.69 0.69
CA LYS A 108 -8.43 12.12 0.86
C LYS A 108 -7.67 11.13 1.74
N PHE A 109 -6.55 10.67 1.23
CA PHE A 109 -5.72 9.67 1.91
C PHE A 109 -4.53 10.32 2.60
N ASP A 110 -4.27 9.85 3.83
CA ASP A 110 -3.08 10.23 4.59
C ASP A 110 -1.87 9.39 4.21
N ILE A 111 -2.11 8.12 3.90
CA ILE A 111 -1.09 7.17 3.45
C ILE A 111 -1.61 6.42 2.24
N VAL A 112 -0.80 6.35 1.19
CA VAL A 112 -1.05 5.52 0.01
C VAL A 112 0.08 4.51 -0.14
N LEU A 113 -0.30 3.23 -0.21
CA LEU A 113 0.61 2.11 -0.41
C LEU A 113 0.46 1.62 -1.85
N LEU A 114 1.53 1.67 -2.62
CA LEU A 114 1.57 1.27 -4.02
C LEU A 114 2.57 0.14 -4.23
N ASP A 115 2.08 -1.04 -4.50
CA ASP A 115 2.85 -2.21 -4.91
C ASP A 115 2.31 -2.76 -6.25
N PRO A 116 2.45 -1.98 -7.33
CA PRO A 116 1.93 -2.36 -8.64
C PRO A 116 2.73 -3.50 -9.26
N PRO A 117 2.19 -4.17 -10.29
CA PRO A 117 2.96 -5.16 -11.04
C PRO A 117 4.27 -4.58 -11.56
N TYR A 118 5.37 -5.31 -11.39
CA TYR A 118 6.68 -4.91 -11.92
C TYR A 118 6.63 -4.78 -13.45
N LYS A 119 7.49 -3.94 -14.01
CA LYS A 119 7.58 -3.65 -15.45
C LYS A 119 6.35 -2.95 -16.04
N THR A 120 5.55 -2.29 -15.19
CA THR A 120 4.46 -1.41 -15.62
C THR A 120 4.74 0.02 -15.17
N ASP A 121 4.04 0.98 -15.77
CA ASP A 121 4.05 2.38 -15.37
C ASP A 121 2.89 2.71 -14.40
N PHE A 122 2.16 1.71 -13.94
CA PHE A 122 0.93 1.88 -13.14
C PHE A 122 1.16 2.69 -11.87
N GLY A 123 2.29 2.49 -11.20
CA GLY A 123 2.64 3.26 -9.99
C GLY A 123 2.77 4.76 -10.28
N ILE A 124 3.47 5.11 -11.36
CA ILE A 124 3.67 6.51 -11.77
C ILE A 124 2.34 7.13 -12.21
N VAL A 125 1.55 6.40 -12.98
CA VAL A 125 0.22 6.86 -13.43
C VAL A 125 -0.70 7.07 -12.21
N ALA A 126 -0.65 6.16 -11.24
CA ALA A 126 -1.42 6.29 -10.00
C ALA A 126 -1.01 7.53 -9.20
N ILE A 127 0.29 7.78 -9.02
CA ILE A 127 0.79 8.96 -8.32
C ILE A 127 0.32 10.24 -8.98
N ASN A 128 0.48 10.36 -10.31
CA ASN A 128 0.01 11.51 -11.07
C ASN A 128 -1.50 11.72 -10.92
N THR A 129 -2.28 10.64 -10.95
CA THR A 129 -3.74 10.70 -10.80
C THR A 129 -4.15 11.13 -9.39
N LEU A 130 -3.48 10.61 -8.35
CA LEU A 130 -3.69 11.03 -6.95
C LEU A 130 -3.47 12.54 -6.79
N ILE A 131 -2.39 13.05 -7.35
CA ILE A 131 -2.05 14.48 -7.29
C ILE A 131 -3.09 15.31 -8.08
N LYS A 132 -3.36 14.93 -9.33
CA LYS A 132 -4.29 15.64 -10.22
C LYS A 132 -5.69 15.72 -9.63
N ASN A 133 -6.17 14.64 -9.02
CA ASN A 133 -7.53 14.56 -8.47
C ASN A 133 -7.62 15.11 -7.02
N GLY A 134 -6.51 15.58 -6.45
CA GLY A 134 -6.49 16.14 -5.09
C GLY A 134 -6.83 15.12 -4.00
N LEU A 135 -6.43 13.87 -4.17
CA LEU A 135 -6.76 12.76 -3.27
C LEU A 135 -5.76 12.56 -2.11
N LEU A 136 -4.79 13.44 -1.98
CA LEU A 136 -3.80 13.40 -0.89
C LEU A 136 -4.09 14.49 0.12
N SER A 137 -4.13 14.11 1.41
CA SER A 137 -4.25 15.07 2.51
C SER A 137 -2.99 15.92 2.68
N GLU A 138 -3.05 16.95 3.54
CA GLU A 138 -1.83 17.64 3.98
C GLU A 138 -0.90 16.63 4.65
N ASN A 139 0.40 16.74 4.39
CA ASN A 139 1.44 15.84 4.92
C ASN A 139 1.24 14.36 4.53
N ALA A 140 0.49 14.09 3.46
CA ALA A 140 0.28 12.73 2.99
C ALA A 140 1.60 12.05 2.62
N ILE A 141 1.65 10.74 2.83
CA ILE A 141 2.79 9.91 2.49
C ILE A 141 2.38 8.89 1.43
N VAL A 142 3.15 8.80 0.36
CA VAL A 142 3.03 7.74 -0.64
C VAL A 142 4.23 6.81 -0.50
N ILE A 143 3.97 5.54 -0.29
CA ILE A 143 4.98 4.48 -0.35
C ILE A 143 4.82 3.78 -1.69
N PHE A 144 5.87 3.82 -2.49
CA PHE A 144 5.92 3.17 -3.79
C PHE A 144 6.99 2.09 -3.82
N GLU A 145 6.57 0.84 -3.93
CA GLU A 145 7.42 -0.33 -4.07
C GLU A 145 7.55 -0.71 -5.55
N THR A 146 8.77 -0.93 -6.01
CA THR A 146 9.05 -1.35 -7.39
C THR A 146 10.34 -2.16 -7.46
N SER A 147 10.64 -2.71 -8.64
CA SER A 147 11.95 -3.31 -8.90
C SER A 147 13.04 -2.23 -8.93
N GLU A 148 14.21 -2.55 -8.37
CA GLU A 148 15.36 -1.66 -8.40
C GLU A 148 15.79 -1.26 -9.83
N ASP A 149 15.60 -2.15 -10.80
CA ASP A 149 15.96 -1.91 -12.20
C ASP A 149 15.06 -0.89 -12.89
N ASN A 150 13.95 -0.50 -12.28
CA ASN A 150 13.06 0.50 -12.81
C ASN A 150 13.59 1.91 -12.52
N ASN A 151 14.05 2.58 -13.56
CA ASN A 151 14.47 3.99 -13.48
C ASN A 151 13.28 4.90 -13.80
N PHE A 152 12.49 5.21 -12.78
CA PHE A 152 11.43 6.21 -12.89
C PHE A 152 12.00 7.60 -12.53
N ASP A 153 11.61 8.61 -13.29
CA ASP A 153 11.78 9.99 -12.88
C ASP A 153 10.66 10.34 -11.87
N LEU A 154 11.04 10.34 -10.60
CA LEU A 154 10.14 10.64 -9.47
C LEU A 154 10.38 12.07 -8.95
N SER A 155 10.57 13.03 -9.83
CA SER A 155 10.66 14.43 -9.44
C SER A 155 9.27 15.06 -9.41
N PHE A 156 8.72 15.22 -8.21
CA PHE A 156 7.46 15.94 -7.97
C PHE A 156 7.76 17.14 -7.07
N ALA A 157 7.43 18.35 -7.53
CA ALA A 157 7.82 19.61 -6.89
C ALA A 157 7.31 19.74 -5.43
N ASP A 158 6.16 19.15 -5.13
CA ASP A 158 5.52 19.26 -3.81
C ASP A 158 5.82 18.07 -2.88
N PHE A 159 6.85 17.28 -3.21
CA PHE A 159 7.21 16.09 -2.43
C PHE A 159 8.69 16.03 -2.11
N GLU A 160 9.01 15.65 -0.87
CA GLU A 160 10.31 15.14 -0.49
C GLU A 160 10.33 13.63 -0.74
N ILE A 161 11.30 13.13 -1.50
CA ILE A 161 11.38 11.74 -1.93
C ILE A 161 12.67 11.11 -1.43
N LYS A 162 12.51 9.99 -0.69
CA LYS A 162 13.63 9.16 -0.22
C LYS A 162 13.50 7.76 -0.78
N LYS A 163 14.62 7.22 -1.30
CA LYS A 163 14.70 5.85 -1.82
C LYS A 163 15.48 4.96 -0.85
N LYS A 164 14.95 3.76 -0.60
CA LYS A 164 15.67 2.67 0.09
C LYS A 164 15.65 1.41 -0.77
N LYS A 165 16.77 0.67 -0.73
CA LYS A 165 16.95 -0.58 -1.47
C LYS A 165 16.91 -1.76 -0.52
N TYR A 166 16.19 -2.80 -0.91
CA TYR A 166 16.11 -4.08 -0.21
C TYR A 166 16.31 -5.22 -1.23
N GLY A 167 17.56 -5.61 -1.47
CA GLY A 167 17.89 -6.57 -2.51
C GLY A 167 17.53 -6.02 -3.90
N THR A 168 16.61 -6.69 -4.60
CA THR A 168 16.12 -6.29 -5.93
C THR A 168 14.90 -5.36 -5.88
N VAL A 169 14.46 -4.99 -4.68
CA VAL A 169 13.29 -4.14 -4.44
C VAL A 169 13.73 -2.74 -4.05
N ALA A 170 13.13 -1.73 -4.66
CA ALA A 170 13.24 -0.34 -4.26
C ALA A 170 11.94 0.15 -3.62
N VAL A 171 12.07 0.87 -2.52
CA VAL A 171 10.96 1.52 -1.84
C VAL A 171 11.20 3.02 -1.82
N TYR A 172 10.26 3.75 -2.38
CA TYR A 172 10.26 5.21 -2.36
C TYR A 172 9.25 5.70 -1.31
N LYS A 173 9.72 6.48 -0.35
CA LYS A 173 8.86 7.24 0.56
C LYS A 173 8.75 8.66 0.03
N MET A 174 7.56 9.05 -0.35
CA MET A 174 7.23 10.38 -0.85
C MET A 174 6.39 11.11 0.21
N GLU A 175 6.93 12.16 0.79
CA GLU A 175 6.23 13.02 1.77
C GLU A 175 5.81 14.32 1.09
N LYS A 176 4.50 14.59 1.13
CA LYS A 176 3.97 15.84 0.61
C LYS A 176 4.44 17.00 1.49
N ILE A 177 5.12 17.94 0.88
CA ILE A 177 5.54 19.20 1.50
C ILE A 177 4.60 20.33 1.09
N ASN A 178 4.31 21.24 2.02
CA ASN A 178 3.37 22.35 1.78
C ASN A 178 3.93 23.41 0.82
#